data_d4444c9b757f8845d19c7637029f7b59
#
_entry.id   d4444c9b757f8845d19c7637029f7b59
#
_cell.length_a   1.000
_cell.length_b   1.000
_cell.length_c   1.000
_cell.angle_alpha   90.00
_cell.angle_beta   90.00
_cell.angle_gamma   90.00
#
_symmetry.space_group_name_H-M   'P 1'
#
loop_
_entity.id
_entity.type
_entity.pdbx_description
1 polymer ?
#
loop_
_entity_poly.entity_id
_entity_poly.type
_entity_poly.pdbx_seq_one_letter_code
_entity_poly.pdbx_strand_id
1 'polypeptide(L)'
;MPHLPPLGLPARRRLAGALCALFATATAHAGGWETVSASRTYNTIPVESDDTVNPLRGYHRWQNQELVPQAAPALDAFRRYHWRDLESVQGQYTFGAILADLKAARDQGRKYAFRLRMMAGYDDGQLYAPAYLAGNASCLHGCGFWADSGAASGKTWVPDWNDPFVLARSRALLQALAQAIAASGNGASIAWIDVGLYGQYGEWAMRKSVYANRPAGIEEAGTDTRRAIAQMHFEAFPDQQFVMFIPYANRDALHYALLEQTITSKPVGLRADCLAQAGYFRQWTDHPDDWRQFADQWRKAPFVAEFCPFDSGQAGPATARAQASEFHISSVGNANFALSKPDNQRWLSLSEPEQHDMLMLGREAGYRYGVDSTWVSLTADGQLTLAATFRNSGNAPTYEPWKVRLEIVDAGGVARWSASVPVGLNSLAGGAVTTSVQSSWRVPALAAGSYALRLIARDTRPADGQQRHPLAWVLSERDADGGLTLLNLRSR
;
A
#
# COMPACT_ATOMS: atom_id res chain seq x y z
N MET A 1 34.21 57.56 -8.00
CA MET A 1 35.15 58.17 -8.96
C MET A 1 36.56 57.78 -8.55
N PRO A 2 37.45 57.33 -9.45
CA PRO A 2 37.56 57.70 -10.88
C PRO A 2 37.55 56.49 -11.87
N HIS A 3 37.13 56.78 -13.00
CA HIS A 3 37.34 56.58 -14.43
C HIS A 3 38.32 55.50 -14.90
N LEU A 4 37.77 54.65 -15.77
CA LEU A 4 38.44 53.83 -16.76
C LEU A 4 38.81 54.63 -18.00
N PRO A 5 39.75 54.15 -18.80
CA PRO A 5 39.64 54.28 -20.25
C PRO A 5 39.69 52.92 -21.00
N PRO A 6 39.23 52.89 -22.23
CA PRO A 6 39.05 51.69 -23.00
C PRO A 6 40.28 51.37 -23.86
N LEU A 7 40.57 50.08 -24.14
CA LEU A 7 41.56 49.66 -25.12
C LEU A 7 40.93 48.75 -26.18
N GLY A 8 41.29 49.10 -27.39
CA GLY A 8 40.77 48.75 -28.63
C GLY A 8 41.03 47.32 -29.14
N LEU A 9 40.18 46.92 -30.07
CA LEU A 9 40.24 45.75 -30.91
C LEU A 9 41.33 45.91 -32.00
N PRO A 10 41.95 44.80 -32.43
CA PRO A 10 42.41 44.68 -33.81
C PRO A 10 41.57 43.67 -34.60
N ALA A 11 41.15 44.13 -35.74
CA ALA A 11 40.54 43.33 -36.80
C ALA A 11 41.46 42.23 -37.31
N ARG A 12 40.98 41.01 -37.44
CA ARG A 12 41.57 39.97 -38.28
C ARG A 12 40.61 39.41 -39.28
N ARG A 13 41.16 39.36 -40.48
CA ARG A 13 40.63 39.02 -41.78
C ARG A 13 39.91 37.66 -41.81
N ARG A 14 38.77 37.65 -42.54
CA ARG A 14 38.11 36.45 -43.00
C ARG A 14 38.94 35.74 -44.07
N LEU A 15 39.28 34.47 -43.84
CA LEU A 15 39.58 33.52 -44.92
C LEU A 15 38.36 32.61 -45.04
N ALA A 16 37.72 32.72 -46.18
CA ALA A 16 36.69 31.80 -46.64
C ALA A 16 37.37 30.50 -47.12
N GLY A 17 37.30 29.44 -46.35
CA GLY A 17 37.60 28.10 -46.79
C GLY A 17 36.27 27.36 -47.01
N ALA A 18 35.93 27.12 -48.26
CA ALA A 18 34.82 26.29 -48.65
C ALA A 18 35.16 24.81 -48.33
N LEU A 19 34.63 24.27 -47.22
CA LEU A 19 34.64 22.84 -46.97
C LEU A 19 33.36 22.26 -47.60
N CYS A 20 33.46 21.63 -48.75
CA CYS A 20 32.45 20.74 -49.29
C CYS A 20 32.31 19.52 -48.33
N ALA A 21 31.35 19.60 -47.40
CA ALA A 21 30.89 18.43 -46.65
C ALA A 21 30.06 17.57 -47.59
N LEU A 22 30.64 16.50 -48.09
CA LEU A 22 29.90 15.37 -48.67
C LEU A 22 29.01 14.80 -47.55
N PHE A 23 27.76 15.19 -47.50
CA PHE A 23 26.73 14.44 -46.77
C PHE A 23 26.52 13.12 -47.56
N ALA A 24 27.22 12.06 -47.14
CA ALA A 24 26.77 10.74 -47.44
C ALA A 24 25.45 10.54 -46.73
N THR A 25 24.34 10.74 -47.41
CA THR A 25 23.03 10.25 -46.98
C THR A 25 23.13 8.73 -47.01
N ALA A 26 23.51 8.14 -45.88
CA ALA A 26 23.21 6.76 -45.60
C ALA A 26 21.70 6.64 -45.61
N THR A 27 21.09 6.25 -46.69
CA THR A 27 19.76 5.69 -46.72
C THR A 27 19.79 4.46 -45.85
N ALA A 28 19.50 4.62 -44.54
CA ALA A 28 19.19 3.52 -43.69
C ALA A 28 18.00 2.81 -44.36
N HIS A 29 18.24 1.69 -45.00
CA HIS A 29 17.18 0.79 -45.34
C HIS A 29 16.50 0.47 -44.03
N ALA A 30 15.26 0.93 -43.91
CA ALA A 30 14.45 0.57 -42.76
C ALA A 30 14.31 -0.95 -42.77
N GLY A 31 15.12 -1.62 -41.99
CA GLY A 31 15.10 -3.07 -41.87
C GLY A 31 13.67 -3.49 -41.42
N GLY A 32 13.09 -4.43 -42.15
CA GLY A 32 11.80 -5.02 -41.77
C GLY A 32 11.99 -6.03 -40.64
N TRP A 33 10.95 -6.36 -39.98
CA TRP A 33 10.94 -7.45 -39.01
C TRP A 33 10.92 -8.82 -39.67
N GLU A 34 11.52 -9.81 -39.04
CA GLU A 34 11.23 -11.19 -39.40
C GLU A 34 9.81 -11.54 -38.95
N THR A 35 9.01 -12.06 -39.88
CA THR A 35 7.63 -12.48 -39.55
C THR A 35 7.68 -13.66 -38.58
N VAL A 36 6.97 -13.54 -37.48
CA VAL A 36 6.88 -14.59 -36.46
C VAL A 36 5.48 -14.66 -35.90
N SER A 37 5.03 -15.88 -35.59
CA SER A 37 3.79 -16.13 -34.83
C SER A 37 4.03 -17.26 -33.86
N ALA A 38 3.56 -17.12 -32.63
CA ALA A 38 3.68 -18.14 -31.60
C ALA A 38 2.47 -18.12 -30.65
N SER A 39 2.05 -19.33 -30.25
CA SER A 39 1.11 -19.54 -29.15
C SER A 39 1.86 -20.19 -27.99
N ARG A 40 1.58 -19.75 -26.77
CA ARG A 40 2.14 -20.33 -25.55
C ARG A 40 1.08 -20.41 -24.45
N THR A 41 1.18 -21.43 -23.62
CA THR A 41 0.52 -21.58 -22.34
C THR A 41 1.57 -21.48 -21.25
N TYR A 42 1.19 -21.01 -20.07
CA TYR A 42 2.09 -20.76 -18.95
C TYR A 42 1.61 -21.47 -17.71
N ASN A 43 2.55 -21.82 -16.84
CA ASN A 43 2.28 -22.55 -15.61
C ASN A 43 2.22 -21.59 -14.42
N THR A 44 1.04 -21.43 -13.83
CA THR A 44 0.91 -20.71 -12.56
C THR A 44 1.66 -21.46 -11.47
N ILE A 45 2.49 -20.75 -10.71
CA ILE A 45 3.17 -21.33 -9.55
C ILE A 45 2.10 -21.76 -8.53
N PRO A 46 2.11 -23.01 -8.06
CA PRO A 46 1.23 -23.46 -6.98
C PRO A 46 1.39 -22.60 -5.73
N VAL A 47 0.33 -22.47 -4.93
CA VAL A 47 0.36 -21.67 -3.68
C VAL A 47 1.46 -22.18 -2.74
N GLU A 48 1.63 -23.49 -2.68
CA GLU A 48 2.62 -24.18 -1.82
C GLU A 48 4.06 -23.78 -2.12
N SER A 49 4.36 -23.33 -3.32
CA SER A 49 5.69 -22.92 -3.76
C SER A 49 5.78 -21.46 -4.21
N ASP A 50 4.75 -20.65 -3.95
CA ASP A 50 4.75 -19.23 -4.32
C ASP A 50 5.75 -18.44 -3.48
N ASP A 51 6.82 -18.02 -4.11
CA ASP A 51 7.89 -17.16 -3.58
C ASP A 51 7.78 -15.70 -4.06
N THR A 52 6.69 -15.37 -4.75
CA THR A 52 6.52 -14.06 -5.40
C THR A 52 6.34 -12.96 -4.36
N VAL A 53 7.27 -12.01 -4.34
CA VAL A 53 7.24 -10.84 -3.48
C VAL A 53 6.73 -9.64 -4.27
N ASN A 54 5.53 -9.19 -3.95
CA ASN A 54 4.88 -8.02 -4.53
C ASN A 54 4.34 -7.11 -3.42
N PRO A 55 4.25 -5.78 -3.63
CA PRO A 55 3.70 -4.88 -2.63
C PRO A 55 2.19 -5.08 -2.43
N LEU A 56 1.69 -4.74 -1.25
CA LEU A 56 0.27 -4.73 -0.88
C LEU A 56 -0.43 -6.08 -1.02
N ARG A 57 0.28 -7.16 -0.70
CA ARG A 57 -0.25 -8.52 -0.59
C ARG A 57 0.46 -9.31 0.51
N GLY A 58 -0.16 -10.37 0.97
CA GLY A 58 0.43 -11.29 1.93
C GLY A 58 0.55 -10.68 3.33
N TYR A 59 1.60 -11.03 4.04
CA TYR A 59 1.85 -10.45 5.36
C TYR A 59 2.49 -9.08 5.27
N HIS A 60 2.07 -8.18 6.17
CA HIS A 60 2.84 -6.98 6.50
C HIS A 60 3.44 -7.12 7.90
N ARG A 61 4.70 -6.69 8.04
CA ARG A 61 5.44 -6.79 9.30
C ARG A 61 4.95 -5.74 10.29
N TRP A 62 4.71 -6.20 11.51
CA TRP A 62 4.34 -5.32 12.60
C TRP A 62 5.55 -4.61 13.19
N GLN A 63 5.54 -3.29 13.22
CA GLN A 63 6.55 -2.45 13.87
C GLN A 63 8.01 -2.84 13.57
N ASN A 64 8.30 -3.20 12.33
CA ASN A 64 9.62 -3.68 11.90
C ASN A 64 10.09 -4.99 12.57
N GLN A 65 9.18 -5.72 13.21
CA GLN A 65 9.48 -7.05 13.78
C GLN A 65 9.75 -8.07 12.67
N GLU A 66 10.41 -9.14 13.05
CA GLU A 66 10.66 -10.25 12.15
C GLU A 66 9.36 -10.89 11.66
N LEU A 67 9.33 -11.27 10.39
CA LEU A 67 8.16 -11.91 9.80
C LEU A 67 8.05 -13.36 10.28
N VAL A 68 6.83 -13.76 10.67
CA VAL A 68 6.46 -15.15 10.92
C VAL A 68 5.15 -15.43 10.19
N PRO A 69 5.07 -16.48 9.35
CA PRO A 69 6.17 -17.40 8.98
C PRO A 69 7.22 -16.72 8.09
N GLN A 70 8.49 -16.99 8.36
CA GLN A 70 9.62 -16.39 7.61
C GLN A 70 9.57 -16.68 6.11
N ALA A 71 9.06 -17.86 5.74
CA ALA A 71 8.93 -18.27 4.35
C ALA A 71 7.75 -17.61 3.59
N ALA A 72 6.88 -16.86 4.28
CA ALA A 72 5.80 -16.16 3.61
C ALA A 72 6.35 -14.89 2.92
N PRO A 73 5.94 -14.61 1.67
CA PRO A 73 6.31 -13.37 1.03
C PRO A 73 5.69 -12.19 1.79
N ALA A 74 6.54 -11.24 2.21
CA ALA A 74 6.11 -10.00 2.83
C ALA A 74 7.02 -8.86 2.43
N LEU A 75 6.45 -7.88 1.76
CA LEU A 75 7.16 -6.69 1.33
C LEU A 75 6.88 -5.51 2.26
N ASP A 76 5.69 -5.44 2.82
CA ASP A 76 5.18 -4.27 3.52
C ASP A 76 5.40 -4.33 5.03
N ALA A 77 5.26 -3.18 5.69
CA ALA A 77 5.29 -3.06 7.13
C ALA A 77 4.25 -2.07 7.63
N PHE A 78 3.90 -2.17 8.91
CA PHE A 78 2.94 -1.30 9.58
C PHE A 78 3.47 -0.89 10.95
N ARG A 79 3.20 0.38 11.37
CA ARG A 79 3.53 0.86 12.71
C ARG A 79 2.49 1.83 13.25
N ARG A 80 2.27 1.80 14.58
CA ARG A 80 1.53 2.82 15.32
C ARG A 80 2.50 3.83 15.92
N TYR A 81 2.28 5.12 15.64
CA TYR A 81 3.05 6.22 16.22
C TYR A 81 2.19 6.93 17.27
N HIS A 82 2.83 7.33 18.36
CA HIS A 82 2.15 8.04 19.43
C HIS A 82 2.26 9.53 19.20
N TRP A 83 1.20 10.28 19.42
CA TRP A 83 1.23 11.73 19.24
C TRP A 83 2.32 12.38 20.10
N ARG A 84 2.50 11.93 21.37
CA ARG A 84 3.56 12.45 22.27
C ARG A 84 4.97 12.44 21.68
N ASP A 85 5.26 11.47 20.82
CA ASP A 85 6.57 11.29 20.18
C ASP A 85 6.73 12.18 18.95
N LEU A 86 5.62 12.68 18.41
CA LEU A 86 5.57 13.48 17.19
C LEU A 86 5.47 14.99 17.49
N GLU A 87 4.99 15.37 18.68
CA GLU A 87 4.80 16.74 19.10
C GLU A 87 4.92 16.82 20.64
N SER A 88 6.12 16.78 21.18
CA SER A 88 6.33 16.88 22.64
C SER A 88 6.06 18.27 23.20
N VAL A 89 6.30 19.31 22.39
CA VAL A 89 6.00 20.72 22.67
C VAL A 89 5.03 21.23 21.61
N GLN A 90 4.03 21.98 22.06
CA GLN A 90 2.99 22.50 21.17
C GLN A 90 3.56 23.22 19.95
N GLY A 91 3.19 22.76 18.75
CA GLY A 91 3.62 23.31 17.48
C GLY A 91 5.05 22.95 17.05
N GLN A 92 5.78 22.17 17.84
CA GLN A 92 7.11 21.66 17.49
C GLN A 92 7.04 20.17 17.13
N TYR A 93 7.13 19.89 15.84
CA TYR A 93 6.92 18.55 15.33
C TYR A 93 8.24 17.79 15.09
N THR A 94 8.25 16.51 15.44
CA THR A 94 9.37 15.58 15.28
C THR A 94 8.93 14.37 14.48
N PHE A 95 9.00 14.42 13.16
CA PHE A 95 8.56 13.35 12.28
C PHE A 95 9.68 12.41 11.81
N GLY A 96 10.88 12.53 12.37
CA GLY A 96 12.07 11.80 11.93
C GLY A 96 11.87 10.28 11.86
N ALA A 97 11.16 9.68 12.83
CA ALA A 97 10.90 8.24 12.84
C ALA A 97 10.00 7.81 11.66
N ILE A 98 8.90 8.52 11.40
CA ILE A 98 7.98 8.20 10.27
C ILE A 98 8.72 8.38 8.94
N LEU A 99 9.45 9.48 8.79
CA LEU A 99 10.18 9.77 7.55
C LEU A 99 11.30 8.76 7.29
N ALA A 100 11.99 8.29 8.35
CA ALA A 100 13.01 7.25 8.24
C ALA A 100 12.40 5.90 7.84
N ASP A 101 11.28 5.50 8.44
CA ASP A 101 10.58 4.27 8.11
C ASP A 101 10.07 4.30 6.65
N LEU A 102 9.48 5.41 6.19
CA LEU A 102 9.05 5.60 4.81
C LEU A 102 10.23 5.58 3.82
N LYS A 103 11.35 6.21 4.19
CA LYS A 103 12.57 6.20 3.39
C LYS A 103 13.14 4.78 3.29
N ALA A 104 13.22 4.04 4.39
CA ALA A 104 13.71 2.67 4.41
C ALA A 104 12.82 1.75 3.56
N ALA A 105 11.50 1.92 3.62
CA ALA A 105 10.57 1.19 2.77
C ALA A 105 10.81 1.51 1.28
N ARG A 106 10.96 2.79 0.94
CA ARG A 106 11.30 3.24 -0.40
C ARG A 106 12.58 2.57 -0.92
N ASP A 107 13.66 2.68 -0.16
CA ASP A 107 14.98 2.21 -0.57
C ASP A 107 15.02 0.68 -0.75
N GLN A 108 14.09 -0.04 -0.11
CA GLN A 108 13.93 -1.50 -0.19
C GLN A 108 12.82 -1.95 -1.18
N GLY A 109 12.21 -1.02 -1.92
CA GLY A 109 11.08 -1.33 -2.79
C GLY A 109 9.83 -1.81 -2.06
N ARG A 110 9.70 -1.47 -0.78
CA ARG A 110 8.57 -1.84 0.10
C ARG A 110 7.55 -0.72 0.19
N LYS A 111 6.41 -1.08 0.78
CA LYS A 111 5.37 -0.16 1.22
C LYS A 111 5.31 -0.12 2.75
N TYR A 112 4.87 1.00 3.28
CA TYR A 112 4.79 1.21 4.72
C TYR A 112 3.45 1.81 5.09
N ALA A 113 2.76 1.18 6.02
CA ALA A 113 1.49 1.66 6.54
C ALA A 113 1.67 2.19 7.97
N PHE A 114 0.81 3.13 8.36
CA PHE A 114 0.88 3.66 9.72
C PHE A 114 -0.45 4.16 10.24
N ARG A 115 -0.53 4.24 11.58
CA ARG A 115 -1.61 4.86 12.34
C ARG A 115 -1.03 5.81 13.39
N LEU A 116 -1.72 6.91 13.62
CA LEU A 116 -1.46 7.78 14.77
C LEU A 116 -2.41 7.43 15.91
N ARG A 117 -1.91 7.43 17.14
CA ARG A 117 -2.73 7.24 18.34
C ARG A 117 -2.39 8.23 19.44
N MET A 118 -3.39 8.60 20.25
CA MET A 118 -3.25 9.47 21.40
C MET A 118 -3.74 8.85 22.71
N MET A 119 -4.24 7.60 22.66
CA MET A 119 -4.77 6.88 23.81
C MET A 119 -4.16 5.48 23.90
N ALA A 120 -3.98 4.98 25.14
CA ALA A 120 -3.60 3.61 25.41
C ALA A 120 -4.70 2.60 24.99
N GLY A 121 -4.31 1.34 24.83
CA GLY A 121 -5.26 0.25 24.65
C GLY A 121 -5.79 -0.29 25.98
N TYR A 122 -4.87 -0.44 26.94
CA TYR A 122 -5.15 -0.91 28.28
C TYR A 122 -4.66 0.09 29.31
N ASP A 123 -5.04 -0.12 30.57
CA ASP A 123 -4.66 0.71 31.70
C ASP A 123 -3.18 0.46 32.06
N ASP A 124 -2.29 1.16 31.37
CA ASP A 124 -0.83 1.02 31.52
C ASP A 124 -0.18 2.23 32.21
N GLY A 125 -0.97 3.23 32.62
CA GLY A 125 -0.50 4.43 33.28
C GLY A 125 0.28 5.38 32.34
N GLN A 126 0.31 5.13 31.02
CA GLN A 126 1.06 5.92 30.06
C GLN A 126 0.20 6.97 29.39
N LEU A 127 0.77 8.17 29.24
CA LEU A 127 0.17 9.21 28.41
C LEU A 127 0.69 9.07 26.98
N TYR A 128 -0.21 8.82 26.03
CA TYR A 128 0.13 8.70 24.60
C TYR A 128 -0.11 9.99 23.81
N ALA A 129 -0.85 10.95 24.41
CA ALA A 129 -0.96 12.32 23.93
C ALA A 129 0.25 13.15 24.40
N PRO A 130 0.53 14.30 23.77
CA PRO A 130 1.54 15.24 24.27
C PRO A 130 1.25 15.69 25.70
N ALA A 131 2.31 15.81 26.50
CA ALA A 131 2.16 16.22 27.92
C ALA A 131 1.49 17.59 28.08
N TYR A 132 1.67 18.49 27.12
CA TYR A 132 1.07 19.83 27.16
C TYR A 132 -0.47 19.81 27.04
N LEU A 133 -1.07 18.72 26.55
CA LEU A 133 -2.53 18.58 26.51
C LEU A 133 -3.12 18.26 27.89
N ALA A 134 -2.44 17.44 28.68
CA ALA A 134 -2.96 17.05 29.99
C ALA A 134 -3.02 18.24 30.96
N GLY A 135 -4.24 18.66 31.32
CA GLY A 135 -4.47 19.82 32.18
C GLY A 135 -4.31 21.18 31.50
N ASN A 136 -4.33 21.26 30.18
CA ASN A 136 -4.18 22.51 29.45
C ASN A 136 -5.37 23.45 29.67
N ALA A 137 -5.08 24.69 30.06
CA ALA A 137 -6.08 25.72 30.33
C ALA A 137 -6.83 26.21 29.05
N SER A 138 -6.31 25.91 27.85
CA SER A 138 -7.02 26.21 26.60
C SER A 138 -8.20 25.29 26.35
N CYS A 139 -8.27 24.15 27.03
CA CYS A 139 -9.38 23.23 26.97
C CYS A 139 -10.46 23.53 28.00
N LEU A 140 -11.72 23.25 27.67
CA LEU A 140 -12.84 23.44 28.57
C LEU A 140 -12.73 22.59 29.85
N HIS A 141 -12.16 21.36 29.68
CA HIS A 141 -12.04 20.37 30.76
C HIS A 141 -10.63 19.78 30.84
N GLY A 142 -9.57 20.59 30.62
CA GLY A 142 -8.18 20.14 30.69
C GLY A 142 -7.75 19.17 29.61
N CYS A 143 -8.42 19.16 28.47
CA CYS A 143 -8.22 18.29 27.28
C CYS A 143 -8.43 16.79 27.49
N GLY A 144 -8.80 16.33 28.67
CA GLY A 144 -9.00 14.91 28.98
C GLY A 144 -8.83 14.62 30.46
N PHE A 145 -8.92 13.36 30.81
CA PHE A 145 -8.87 12.89 32.21
C PHE A 145 -8.24 11.52 32.34
N TRP A 146 -7.76 11.22 33.54
CA TRP A 146 -7.28 9.88 33.88
C TRP A 146 -8.46 9.02 34.37
N ALA A 147 -8.85 8.07 33.53
CA ALA A 147 -9.87 7.09 33.89
C ALA A 147 -9.29 6.01 34.80
N ASP A 148 -10.02 5.70 35.86
CA ASP A 148 -9.74 4.54 36.72
C ASP A 148 -10.72 3.43 36.35
N SER A 149 -10.24 2.43 35.65
CA SER A 149 -11.07 1.28 35.26
C SER A 149 -11.12 0.19 36.32
N GLY A 150 -10.42 0.38 37.45
CA GLY A 150 -10.28 -0.63 38.51
C GLY A 150 -9.29 -1.75 38.16
N ALA A 151 -8.57 -1.64 37.05
CA ALA A 151 -7.53 -2.60 36.68
C ALA A 151 -6.25 -2.38 37.50
N ALA A 152 -5.61 -3.48 37.91
CA ALA A 152 -4.36 -3.44 38.68
C ALA A 152 -3.19 -2.81 37.94
N SER A 153 -3.27 -2.68 36.63
CA SER A 153 -2.21 -2.18 35.75
C SER A 153 -2.11 -0.64 35.69
N GLY A 154 -3.00 0.10 36.30
CA GLY A 154 -2.97 1.57 36.33
C GLY A 154 -4.17 2.25 35.72
N LYS A 155 -3.97 3.51 35.33
CA LYS A 155 -5.02 4.37 34.76
C LYS A 155 -4.79 4.57 33.26
N THR A 156 -5.85 4.87 32.53
CA THR A 156 -5.80 5.28 31.14
C THR A 156 -6.14 6.76 31.02
N TRP A 157 -5.31 7.55 30.33
CA TRP A 157 -5.68 8.91 29.99
C TRP A 157 -6.61 8.90 28.78
N VAL A 158 -7.81 9.51 28.98
CA VAL A 158 -8.87 9.60 27.98
C VAL A 158 -8.95 11.03 27.47
N PRO A 159 -8.71 11.27 26.19
CA PRO A 159 -8.88 12.60 25.60
C PRO A 159 -10.34 13.07 25.66
N ASP A 160 -10.55 14.36 25.84
CA ASP A 160 -11.81 15.00 25.50
C ASP A 160 -11.83 15.32 24.00
N TRP A 161 -12.25 14.34 23.20
CA TRP A 161 -12.30 14.51 21.74
C TRP A 161 -13.31 15.56 21.29
N ASN A 162 -14.30 15.93 22.13
CA ASN A 162 -15.26 16.99 21.81
C ASN A 162 -14.67 18.40 22.02
N ASP A 163 -13.52 18.50 22.67
CA ASP A 163 -12.89 19.78 22.93
C ASP A 163 -12.34 20.41 21.64
N PRO A 164 -12.73 21.66 21.31
CA PRO A 164 -12.28 22.32 20.08
C PRO A 164 -10.77 22.49 19.98
N PHE A 165 -10.07 22.66 21.12
CA PHE A 165 -8.62 22.78 21.13
C PHE A 165 -7.95 21.44 20.78
N VAL A 166 -8.44 20.32 21.33
CA VAL A 166 -7.95 18.97 21.00
C VAL A 166 -8.14 18.69 19.50
N LEU A 167 -9.31 19.01 18.94
CA LEU A 167 -9.57 18.86 17.49
C LEU A 167 -8.65 19.75 16.64
N ALA A 168 -8.47 21.01 17.04
CA ALA A 168 -7.59 21.93 16.31
C ALA A 168 -6.12 21.45 16.31
N ARG A 169 -5.64 20.92 17.46
CA ARG A 169 -4.28 20.37 17.56
C ARG A 169 -4.12 19.08 16.76
N SER A 170 -5.13 18.20 16.75
CA SER A 170 -5.14 17.00 15.93
C SER A 170 -5.06 17.32 14.45
N ARG A 171 -5.82 18.30 13.99
CA ARG A 171 -5.77 18.78 12.60
C ARG A 171 -4.39 19.35 12.25
N ALA A 172 -3.83 20.19 13.13
CA ALA A 172 -2.51 20.79 12.91
C ALA A 172 -1.39 19.72 12.82
N LEU A 173 -1.42 18.69 13.67
CA LEU A 173 -0.52 17.56 13.60
C LEU A 173 -0.57 16.85 12.24
N LEU A 174 -1.78 16.49 11.80
CA LEU A 174 -1.97 15.79 10.53
C LEU A 174 -1.52 16.62 9.32
N GLN A 175 -1.83 17.91 9.31
CA GLN A 175 -1.40 18.82 8.24
C GLN A 175 0.13 18.98 8.21
N ALA A 176 0.77 19.16 9.37
CA ALA A 176 2.23 19.27 9.46
C ALA A 176 2.91 17.95 9.01
N LEU A 177 2.36 16.80 9.40
CA LEU A 177 2.88 15.50 8.97
C LEU A 177 2.74 15.33 7.44
N ALA A 178 1.60 15.70 6.88
CA ALA A 178 1.38 15.63 5.43
C ALA A 178 2.39 16.49 4.66
N GLN A 179 2.64 17.72 5.13
CA GLN A 179 3.65 18.61 4.54
C GLN A 179 5.06 18.01 4.64
N ALA A 180 5.44 17.43 5.79
CA ALA A 180 6.74 16.81 5.98
C ALA A 180 6.93 15.58 5.07
N ILE A 181 5.91 14.75 4.92
CA ILE A 181 5.94 13.59 4.01
C ILE A 181 6.04 14.05 2.55
N ALA A 182 5.26 15.04 2.14
CA ALA A 182 5.34 15.61 0.79
C ALA A 182 6.74 16.18 0.50
N ALA A 183 7.30 16.96 1.44
CA ALA A 183 8.64 17.52 1.30
C ALA A 183 9.76 16.46 1.25
N SER A 184 9.55 15.30 1.88
CA SER A 184 10.51 14.18 1.85
C SER A 184 10.54 13.41 0.52
N GLY A 185 9.52 13.55 -0.32
CA GLY A 185 9.35 12.76 -1.54
C GLY A 185 9.00 11.29 -1.31
N ASN A 186 8.70 10.87 -0.07
CA ASN A 186 8.47 9.46 0.28
C ASN A 186 6.98 9.06 0.27
N GLY A 187 6.07 9.96 -0.09
CA GLY A 187 4.62 9.69 -0.07
C GLY A 187 4.18 8.48 -0.88
N ALA A 188 4.89 8.18 -1.98
CA ALA A 188 4.61 7.00 -2.81
C ALA A 188 4.92 5.66 -2.10
N SER A 189 5.69 5.68 -1.02
CA SER A 189 6.00 4.49 -0.21
C SER A 189 4.92 4.17 0.82
N ILE A 190 3.92 5.03 0.98
CA ILE A 190 2.78 4.74 1.84
C ILE A 190 1.95 3.63 1.22
N ALA A 191 1.74 2.55 1.99
CA ALA A 191 0.83 1.47 1.66
C ALA A 191 -0.62 1.93 1.86
N TRP A 192 -0.92 2.31 3.09
CA TRP A 192 -2.16 2.95 3.53
C TRP A 192 -1.92 3.73 4.82
N ILE A 193 -2.77 4.71 5.06
CA ILE A 193 -2.90 5.37 6.35
C ILE A 193 -4.14 4.77 7.01
N ASP A 194 -3.96 4.20 8.20
CA ASP A 194 -5.06 3.71 9.00
C ASP A 194 -5.64 4.88 9.78
N VAL A 195 -6.92 5.20 9.54
CA VAL A 195 -7.59 6.33 10.17
C VAL A 195 -7.60 6.13 11.68
N GLY A 196 -6.85 6.95 12.39
CA GLY A 196 -6.54 6.76 13.80
C GLY A 196 -7.04 7.91 14.70
N LEU A 197 -6.23 8.21 15.72
CA LEU A 197 -6.44 9.21 16.79
C LEU A 197 -7.59 8.90 17.74
N TYR A 198 -8.74 8.42 17.29
CA TYR A 198 -9.90 8.14 18.13
C TYR A 198 -9.86 6.72 18.72
N GLY A 199 -10.16 6.62 20.00
CA GLY A 199 -10.37 5.37 20.71
C GLY A 199 -9.09 4.69 21.21
N GLN A 200 -9.31 3.55 21.88
CA GLN A 200 -8.22 2.69 22.36
C GLN A 200 -7.36 2.24 21.17
N TYR A 201 -6.04 2.31 21.30
CA TYR A 201 -5.07 2.08 20.22
C TYR A 201 -5.25 2.95 18.97
N GLY A 202 -6.19 3.89 18.94
CA GLY A 202 -6.65 4.59 17.73
C GLY A 202 -7.55 3.70 16.86
N GLU A 203 -8.27 2.75 17.43
CA GLU A 203 -9.04 1.71 16.72
C GLU A 203 -10.55 1.94 16.75
N TRP A 204 -11.01 3.14 16.97
CA TRP A 204 -12.44 3.52 16.95
C TRP A 204 -13.31 2.77 17.96
N ALA A 205 -12.72 2.09 18.93
CA ALA A 205 -13.37 1.37 19.99
C ALA A 205 -13.13 2.04 21.33
N MET A 206 -14.16 2.14 22.16
CA MET A 206 -14.10 2.69 23.51
C MET A 206 -14.78 1.76 24.49
N ARG A 207 -14.06 1.37 25.56
CA ARG A 207 -14.69 0.67 26.67
C ARG A 207 -15.58 1.65 27.45
N LYS A 208 -16.84 1.31 27.62
CA LYS A 208 -17.78 2.15 28.38
C LYS A 208 -17.31 2.42 29.82
N SER A 209 -16.58 1.48 30.42
CA SER A 209 -16.03 1.61 31.77
C SER A 209 -15.08 2.80 31.95
N VAL A 210 -14.38 3.26 30.91
CA VAL A 210 -13.47 4.42 31.00
C VAL A 210 -14.22 5.72 31.26
N TYR A 211 -15.53 5.78 30.96
CA TYR A 211 -16.37 6.95 31.20
C TYR A 211 -17.17 6.86 32.52
N ALA A 212 -17.05 5.76 33.30
CA ALA A 212 -17.82 5.57 34.51
C ALA A 212 -17.58 6.67 35.55
N ASN A 213 -16.35 7.14 35.69
CA ASN A 213 -15.92 8.17 36.64
C ASN A 213 -15.39 9.43 35.95
N ARG A 214 -15.95 9.78 34.77
CA ARG A 214 -15.53 10.96 34.03
C ARG A 214 -15.90 12.25 34.75
N PRO A 215 -15.09 13.32 34.63
CA PRO A 215 -15.48 14.65 35.11
C PRO A 215 -16.74 15.14 34.40
N ALA A 216 -17.52 15.99 35.13
CA ALA A 216 -18.68 16.63 34.54
C ALA A 216 -18.26 17.46 33.30
N GLY A 217 -19.05 17.36 32.24
CA GLY A 217 -18.82 18.06 30.97
C GLY A 217 -18.00 17.28 29.97
N ILE A 218 -17.29 16.20 30.34
CA ILE A 218 -16.62 15.32 29.38
C ILE A 218 -17.58 14.18 29.00
N GLU A 219 -17.81 14.05 27.69
CA GLU A 219 -18.64 13.00 27.12
C GLU A 219 -17.86 12.22 26.06
N GLU A 220 -18.33 11.02 25.76
CA GLU A 220 -17.83 10.27 24.60
C GLU A 220 -17.99 11.11 23.32
N ALA A 221 -17.09 10.95 22.36
CA ALA A 221 -17.15 11.69 21.10
C ALA A 221 -18.52 11.53 20.44
N GLY A 222 -19.15 12.64 20.11
CA GLY A 222 -20.38 12.66 19.32
C GLY A 222 -20.14 12.26 17.86
N THR A 223 -21.23 12.02 17.13
CA THR A 223 -21.18 11.69 15.68
C THR A 223 -20.40 12.73 14.89
N ASP A 224 -20.67 14.02 15.11
CA ASP A 224 -19.99 15.10 14.38
C ASP A 224 -18.50 15.15 14.69
N THR A 225 -18.13 14.93 15.95
CA THR A 225 -16.73 14.83 16.38
C THR A 225 -16.01 13.66 15.71
N ARG A 226 -16.63 12.48 15.71
CA ARG A 226 -16.04 11.30 15.05
C ARG A 226 -15.87 11.51 13.56
N ARG A 227 -16.86 12.07 12.88
CA ARG A 227 -16.78 12.45 11.47
C ARG A 227 -15.69 13.48 11.24
N ALA A 228 -15.56 14.51 12.08
CA ALA A 228 -14.51 15.50 11.97
C ALA A 228 -13.09 14.90 12.13
N ILE A 229 -12.92 13.90 13.03
CA ILE A 229 -11.63 13.19 13.19
C ILE A 229 -11.28 12.39 11.93
N ALA A 230 -12.24 11.69 11.32
CA ALA A 230 -12.00 11.01 10.04
C ALA A 230 -11.69 12.02 8.92
N GLN A 231 -12.49 13.08 8.82
CA GLN A 231 -12.35 14.11 7.80
C GLN A 231 -10.98 14.79 7.81
N MET A 232 -10.44 15.12 8.99
CA MET A 232 -9.12 15.79 9.05
C MET A 232 -7.97 14.91 8.55
N HIS A 233 -8.08 13.58 8.61
CA HIS A 233 -7.13 12.67 7.97
C HIS A 233 -7.22 12.78 6.44
N PHE A 234 -8.45 12.76 5.91
CA PHE A 234 -8.69 12.84 4.47
C PHE A 234 -8.24 14.17 3.88
N GLU A 235 -8.50 15.28 4.58
CA GLU A 235 -8.06 16.63 4.18
C GLU A 235 -6.54 16.76 4.18
N ALA A 236 -5.85 16.12 5.13
CA ALA A 236 -4.39 16.16 5.20
C ALA A 236 -3.72 15.32 4.09
N PHE A 237 -4.32 14.21 3.69
CA PHE A 237 -3.72 13.24 2.75
C PHE A 237 -4.70 12.82 1.63
N PRO A 238 -5.23 13.75 0.83
CA PRO A 238 -6.33 13.45 -0.10
C PRO A 238 -5.99 12.41 -1.17
N ASP A 239 -4.71 12.25 -1.51
CA ASP A 239 -4.25 11.32 -2.56
C ASP A 239 -3.72 9.97 -2.03
N GLN A 240 -3.71 9.78 -0.71
CA GLN A 240 -3.23 8.54 -0.13
C GLN A 240 -4.34 7.49 -0.01
N GLN A 241 -3.93 6.23 0.04
CA GLN A 241 -4.84 5.14 0.36
C GLN A 241 -5.13 5.15 1.86
N PHE A 242 -6.39 5.09 2.24
CA PHE A 242 -6.83 4.91 3.62
C PHE A 242 -7.44 3.53 3.82
N VAL A 243 -7.33 3.04 5.06
CA VAL A 243 -8.20 2.01 5.61
C VAL A 243 -8.83 2.53 6.89
N MET A 244 -10.04 2.09 7.17
CA MET A 244 -10.71 2.43 8.41
C MET A 244 -11.13 1.15 9.13
N PHE A 245 -10.90 1.14 10.43
CA PHE A 245 -11.30 0.05 11.30
C PHE A 245 -12.82 -0.14 11.26
N ILE A 246 -13.27 -1.40 11.19
CA ILE A 246 -14.68 -1.76 11.29
C ILE A 246 -15.03 -1.90 12.76
N PRO A 247 -15.55 -0.86 13.42
CA PRO A 247 -15.86 -0.93 14.83
C PRO A 247 -17.20 -1.63 15.04
N TYR A 248 -17.30 -2.33 16.15
CA TYR A 248 -18.60 -2.82 16.61
C TYR A 248 -19.57 -1.67 16.97
N ALA A 249 -19.02 -0.60 17.53
CA ALA A 249 -19.69 0.66 17.79
C ALA A 249 -19.13 1.78 16.88
N ASN A 250 -19.75 2.95 16.87
CA ASN A 250 -19.28 4.15 16.13
C ASN A 250 -19.29 3.99 14.60
N ARG A 251 -20.30 3.31 14.07
CA ARG A 251 -20.45 3.04 12.63
C ARG A 251 -20.68 4.29 11.81
N ASP A 252 -21.19 5.35 12.40
CA ASP A 252 -21.43 6.63 11.77
C ASP A 252 -20.18 7.22 11.08
N ALA A 253 -19.01 7.08 11.71
CA ALA A 253 -17.74 7.49 11.11
C ALA A 253 -17.30 6.56 9.98
N LEU A 254 -17.54 5.26 10.10
CA LEU A 254 -17.25 4.30 9.02
C LEU A 254 -18.15 4.57 7.80
N HIS A 255 -19.48 4.76 8.02
CA HIS A 255 -20.40 5.13 6.94
C HIS A 255 -19.97 6.44 6.26
N TYR A 256 -19.62 7.46 7.03
CA TYR A 256 -19.09 8.71 6.48
C TYR A 256 -17.85 8.45 5.61
N ALA A 257 -16.88 7.70 6.12
CA ALA A 257 -15.63 7.44 5.42
C ALA A 257 -15.81 6.67 4.10
N LEU A 258 -16.75 5.71 4.07
CA LEU A 258 -16.92 4.82 2.91
C LEU A 258 -17.94 5.32 1.90
N LEU A 259 -18.97 6.05 2.33
CA LEU A 259 -20.16 6.32 1.52
C LEU A 259 -20.45 7.81 1.29
N GLU A 260 -20.05 8.70 2.21
CA GLU A 260 -20.49 10.09 2.17
C GLU A 260 -19.40 11.07 1.74
N GLN A 261 -18.15 10.84 2.20
CA GLN A 261 -17.04 11.77 1.91
C GLN A 261 -16.60 11.70 0.44
N THR A 262 -16.17 12.85 -0.09
CA THR A 262 -15.68 13.02 -1.47
C THR A 262 -14.29 13.66 -1.52
N ILE A 263 -13.57 13.68 -0.40
CA ILE A 263 -12.29 14.37 -0.23
C ILE A 263 -11.15 13.55 -0.84
N THR A 264 -11.17 12.23 -0.59
CA THR A 264 -10.08 11.36 -1.04
C THR A 264 -10.23 10.99 -2.52
N SER A 265 -9.12 11.02 -3.24
CA SER A 265 -9.07 10.58 -4.65
C SER A 265 -9.22 9.05 -4.80
N LYS A 266 -9.01 8.30 -3.71
CA LYS A 266 -9.14 6.84 -3.65
C LYS A 266 -10.24 6.44 -2.66
N PRO A 267 -11.01 5.39 -2.95
CA PRO A 267 -11.96 4.84 -1.98
C PRO A 267 -11.24 4.40 -0.70
N VAL A 268 -11.87 4.61 0.45
CA VAL A 268 -11.36 4.15 1.75
C VAL A 268 -11.56 2.65 1.87
N GLY A 269 -10.52 1.94 2.27
CA GLY A 269 -10.56 0.50 2.52
C GLY A 269 -11.02 0.16 3.92
N LEU A 270 -11.03 -1.13 4.22
CA LEU A 270 -11.47 -1.70 5.48
C LEU A 270 -10.30 -2.25 6.28
N ARG A 271 -10.39 -2.18 7.59
CA ARG A 271 -9.53 -2.91 8.51
C ARG A 271 -10.37 -3.64 9.56
N ALA A 272 -10.03 -4.90 9.83
CA ALA A 272 -10.61 -5.69 10.90
C ALA A 272 -9.52 -6.40 11.69
N ASP A 273 -9.67 -6.43 13.00
CA ASP A 273 -8.78 -7.13 13.91
C ASP A 273 -9.36 -8.49 14.31
N CYS A 274 -8.54 -9.29 14.96
CA CYS A 274 -8.89 -10.59 15.52
C CYS A 274 -9.34 -11.62 14.47
N LEU A 275 -8.61 -11.68 13.34
CA LEU A 275 -8.77 -12.74 12.35
C LEU A 275 -8.72 -14.12 13.04
N ALA A 276 -9.59 -15.02 12.66
CA ALA A 276 -9.84 -16.34 13.24
C ALA A 276 -10.56 -16.35 14.61
N GLN A 277 -10.85 -15.21 15.20
CA GLN A 277 -11.73 -15.17 16.38
C GLN A 277 -13.20 -15.14 15.95
N ALA A 278 -13.86 -16.28 15.92
CA ALA A 278 -15.18 -16.45 15.34
C ALA A 278 -16.23 -15.47 15.93
N GLY A 279 -16.19 -15.23 17.24
CA GLY A 279 -17.11 -14.30 17.90
C GLY A 279 -16.72 -12.83 17.80
N TYR A 280 -15.54 -12.50 17.21
CA TYR A 280 -15.05 -11.13 17.15
C TYR A 280 -14.87 -10.63 15.72
N PHE A 281 -14.14 -11.35 14.89
CA PHE A 281 -13.87 -10.93 13.50
C PHE A 281 -15.15 -10.80 12.67
N ARG A 282 -16.17 -11.60 12.95
CA ARG A 282 -17.46 -11.59 12.24
C ARG A 282 -18.55 -10.72 12.86
N GLN A 283 -18.31 -10.05 13.98
CA GLN A 283 -19.35 -9.24 14.66
C GLN A 283 -20.02 -8.21 13.75
N TRP A 284 -19.26 -7.63 12.83
CA TRP A 284 -19.79 -6.65 11.88
C TRP A 284 -20.67 -7.30 10.79
N THR A 285 -20.56 -8.61 10.51
CA THR A 285 -21.45 -9.33 9.60
C THR A 285 -22.81 -9.63 10.23
N ASP A 286 -22.92 -9.56 11.56
CA ASP A 286 -24.18 -9.73 12.28
C ASP A 286 -25.15 -8.54 12.08
N HIS A 287 -24.67 -7.50 11.41
CA HIS A 287 -25.46 -6.35 10.98
C HIS A 287 -25.66 -6.38 9.46
N PRO A 288 -26.62 -7.12 8.95
CA PRO A 288 -26.76 -7.41 7.53
C PRO A 288 -26.95 -6.18 6.63
N ASP A 289 -27.51 -5.09 7.17
CA ASP A 289 -27.69 -3.86 6.41
C ASP A 289 -26.34 -3.14 6.17
N ASP A 290 -25.47 -3.09 7.19
CA ASP A 290 -24.13 -2.54 7.06
C ASP A 290 -23.28 -3.44 6.16
N TRP A 291 -23.35 -4.76 6.40
CA TRP A 291 -22.56 -5.71 5.62
C TRP A 291 -22.90 -5.66 4.13
N ARG A 292 -24.19 -5.58 3.77
CA ARG A 292 -24.59 -5.43 2.36
C ARG A 292 -23.99 -4.20 1.69
N GLN A 293 -23.75 -3.11 2.45
CA GLN A 293 -23.13 -1.90 1.93
C GLN A 293 -21.63 -2.05 1.75
N PHE A 294 -20.96 -2.83 2.59
CA PHE A 294 -19.49 -2.95 2.62
C PHE A 294 -18.95 -4.24 2.02
N ALA A 295 -19.79 -5.21 1.73
CA ALA A 295 -19.39 -6.53 1.22
C ALA A 295 -18.52 -6.45 -0.05
N ASP A 296 -18.79 -5.49 -0.92
CA ASP A 296 -18.04 -5.26 -2.15
C ASP A 296 -16.94 -4.20 -2.05
N GLN A 297 -16.66 -3.66 -0.85
CA GLN A 297 -15.64 -2.62 -0.69
C GLN A 297 -14.24 -3.09 -1.10
N TRP A 298 -13.92 -4.37 -0.88
CA TRP A 298 -12.68 -4.98 -1.31
C TRP A 298 -12.42 -4.90 -2.84
N ARG A 299 -13.46 -4.71 -3.65
CA ARG A 299 -13.31 -4.48 -5.10
C ARG A 299 -12.76 -3.11 -5.44
N LYS A 300 -12.84 -2.17 -4.51
CA LYS A 300 -12.50 -0.74 -4.70
C LYS A 300 -11.28 -0.31 -3.90
N ALA A 301 -11.04 -0.94 -2.75
CA ALA A 301 -10.01 -0.55 -1.80
C ALA A 301 -9.55 -1.75 -0.94
N PRO A 302 -8.34 -1.71 -0.35
CA PRO A 302 -7.82 -2.84 0.41
C PRO A 302 -8.67 -3.16 1.65
N PHE A 303 -8.83 -4.45 1.91
CA PHE A 303 -9.31 -4.96 3.19
C PHE A 303 -8.11 -5.61 3.90
N VAL A 304 -7.67 -5.01 5.01
CA VAL A 304 -6.53 -5.50 5.79
C VAL A 304 -7.02 -6.12 7.09
N ALA A 305 -6.34 -7.16 7.54
CA ALA A 305 -6.64 -7.83 8.78
C ALA A 305 -5.44 -7.89 9.72
N GLU A 306 -5.70 -8.13 11.01
CA GLU A 306 -4.68 -8.34 12.03
C GLU A 306 -5.07 -9.51 12.93
N PHE A 307 -4.07 -10.29 13.35
CA PHE A 307 -4.29 -11.29 14.39
C PHE A 307 -4.33 -10.62 15.77
N CYS A 308 -5.33 -11.01 16.55
CA CYS A 308 -5.29 -10.86 18.01
C CYS A 308 -4.57 -12.04 18.65
N PRO A 309 -4.25 -11.96 19.97
CA PRO A 309 -3.78 -13.13 20.69
C PRO A 309 -4.74 -14.31 20.53
N PHE A 310 -4.24 -15.49 20.14
CA PHE A 310 -5.04 -16.72 20.15
C PHE A 310 -5.18 -17.20 21.59
N ASP A 311 -6.32 -16.91 22.21
CA ASP A 311 -6.64 -17.45 23.53
C ASP A 311 -7.36 -18.80 23.40
N SER A 312 -7.46 -19.54 24.52
CA SER A 312 -8.18 -20.80 24.52
C SER A 312 -9.65 -20.59 24.07
N GLY A 313 -10.06 -21.32 23.04
CA GLY A 313 -11.39 -21.23 22.45
C GLY A 313 -11.48 -20.49 21.12
N GLN A 314 -10.37 -20.05 20.56
CA GLN A 314 -10.32 -19.46 19.25
C GLN A 314 -10.18 -20.52 18.15
N ALA A 315 -10.77 -20.19 16.99
CA ALA A 315 -10.56 -20.97 15.79
C ALA A 315 -9.13 -20.75 15.27
N GLY A 316 -8.49 -21.83 14.85
CA GLY A 316 -7.07 -21.84 14.48
C GLY A 316 -6.78 -21.23 13.08
N PRO A 317 -5.54 -21.38 12.60
CA PRO A 317 -5.05 -20.87 11.32
C PRO A 317 -5.89 -21.26 10.10
N ALA A 318 -6.47 -22.47 10.07
CA ALA A 318 -7.37 -22.88 9.01
C ALA A 318 -8.59 -21.95 8.88
N THR A 319 -9.17 -21.52 10.00
CA THR A 319 -10.27 -20.54 10.01
C THR A 319 -9.78 -19.17 9.55
N ALA A 320 -8.59 -18.74 9.95
CA ALA A 320 -8.01 -17.49 9.47
C ALA A 320 -7.86 -17.47 7.95
N ARG A 321 -7.37 -18.56 7.37
CA ARG A 321 -7.23 -18.74 5.93
C ARG A 321 -8.59 -18.72 5.21
N ALA A 322 -9.58 -19.45 5.76
CA ALA A 322 -10.94 -19.44 5.21
C ALA A 322 -11.57 -18.04 5.25
N GLN A 323 -11.45 -17.32 6.37
CA GLN A 323 -11.95 -15.95 6.49
C GLN A 323 -11.22 -14.99 5.54
N ALA A 324 -9.91 -15.11 5.40
CA ALA A 324 -9.15 -14.27 4.47
C ALA A 324 -9.61 -14.45 3.02
N SER A 325 -9.99 -15.66 2.63
CA SER A 325 -10.59 -15.95 1.32
C SER A 325 -12.02 -15.41 1.22
N GLU A 326 -12.87 -15.68 2.21
CA GLU A 326 -14.27 -15.25 2.25
C GLU A 326 -14.41 -13.72 2.16
N PHE A 327 -13.57 -12.98 2.87
CA PHE A 327 -13.62 -11.53 2.94
C PHE A 327 -12.62 -10.82 2.01
N HIS A 328 -11.97 -11.55 1.13
CA HIS A 328 -11.04 -10.99 0.16
C HIS A 328 -9.93 -10.13 0.78
N ILE A 329 -9.30 -10.65 1.84
CA ILE A 329 -8.26 -9.93 2.57
C ILE A 329 -7.05 -9.69 1.67
N SER A 330 -6.62 -8.43 1.62
CA SER A 330 -5.49 -7.98 0.81
C SER A 330 -4.15 -8.19 1.51
N SER A 331 -4.10 -7.97 2.82
CA SER A 331 -2.89 -8.11 3.62
C SER A 331 -3.23 -8.39 5.08
N VAL A 332 -2.37 -9.16 5.76
CA VAL A 332 -2.54 -9.57 7.15
C VAL A 332 -1.36 -9.13 8.00
N GLY A 333 -1.62 -8.49 9.13
CA GLY A 333 -0.61 -8.15 10.12
C GLY A 333 -0.21 -9.34 10.98
N ASN A 334 1.09 -9.57 11.14
CA ASN A 334 1.62 -10.69 11.92
C ASN A 334 1.86 -10.37 13.41
N ALA A 335 1.27 -9.29 13.94
CA ALA A 335 1.59 -8.69 15.24
C ALA A 335 1.77 -9.66 16.41
N ASN A 336 0.90 -10.65 16.51
CA ASN A 336 0.89 -11.60 17.62
C ASN A 336 1.67 -12.89 17.35
N PHE A 337 2.36 -12.96 16.23
CA PHE A 337 3.24 -14.07 15.84
C PHE A 337 4.68 -13.64 15.59
N ALA A 338 5.05 -12.41 15.96
CA ALA A 338 6.40 -11.92 15.76
C ALA A 338 7.38 -12.60 16.74
N LEU A 339 8.52 -13.06 16.23
CA LEU A 339 9.53 -13.79 17.02
C LEU A 339 10.09 -12.99 18.20
N SER A 340 10.09 -11.67 18.12
CA SER A 340 10.63 -10.78 19.15
C SER A 340 9.70 -10.54 20.35
N LYS A 341 8.47 -11.09 20.35
CA LYS A 341 7.54 -10.95 21.47
C LYS A 341 7.52 -12.18 22.34
N PRO A 342 7.21 -12.05 23.65
CA PRO A 342 6.92 -13.20 24.52
C PRO A 342 5.84 -14.12 23.92
N ASP A 343 4.96 -13.57 23.10
CA ASP A 343 3.88 -14.28 22.38
C ASP A 343 4.37 -15.11 21.18
N ASN A 344 5.65 -15.05 20.80
CA ASN A 344 6.20 -15.88 19.72
C ASN A 344 6.13 -17.39 20.05
N GLN A 345 5.98 -17.73 21.32
CA GLN A 345 5.68 -19.10 21.75
C GLN A 345 4.44 -19.66 21.06
N ARG A 346 3.53 -18.80 20.61
CA ARG A 346 2.34 -19.18 19.85
C ARG A 346 2.67 -19.74 18.48
N TRP A 347 3.59 -19.11 17.73
CA TRP A 347 4.07 -19.69 16.49
C TRP A 347 4.69 -21.06 16.71
N LEU A 348 5.55 -21.17 17.71
CA LEU A 348 6.23 -22.42 18.06
C LEU A 348 5.29 -23.46 18.65
N SER A 349 4.14 -23.09 19.18
CA SER A 349 3.11 -24.01 19.71
C SER A 349 2.14 -24.51 18.64
N LEU A 350 2.12 -23.92 17.45
CA LEU A 350 1.32 -24.40 16.34
C LEU A 350 1.84 -25.75 15.84
N SER A 351 0.94 -26.66 15.53
CA SER A 351 1.25 -27.92 14.84
C SER A 351 1.73 -27.63 13.39
N GLU A 352 2.41 -28.58 12.77
CA GLU A 352 2.85 -28.44 11.37
C GLU A 352 1.71 -28.09 10.39
N PRO A 353 0.50 -28.70 10.46
CA PRO A 353 -0.63 -28.30 9.64
C PRO A 353 -1.04 -26.82 9.87
N GLU A 354 -1.06 -26.37 11.13
CA GLU A 354 -1.42 -24.99 11.45
C GLU A 354 -0.36 -23.99 10.95
N GLN A 355 0.92 -24.31 11.07
CA GLN A 355 1.99 -23.50 10.48
C GLN A 355 1.89 -23.46 8.96
N HIS A 356 1.50 -24.58 8.34
CA HIS A 356 1.24 -24.64 6.90
C HIS A 356 0.08 -23.72 6.51
N ASP A 357 -1.06 -23.74 7.21
CA ASP A 357 -2.18 -22.84 6.94
C ASP A 357 -1.81 -21.37 7.09
N MET A 358 -0.98 -21.02 8.09
CA MET A 358 -0.44 -19.68 8.24
C MET A 358 0.41 -19.27 7.01
N LEU A 359 1.24 -20.18 6.51
CA LEU A 359 2.05 -19.92 5.32
C LEU A 359 1.16 -19.71 4.08
N MET A 360 0.16 -20.57 3.90
CA MET A 360 -0.79 -20.47 2.79
C MET A 360 -1.61 -19.18 2.86
N LEU A 361 -2.08 -18.79 4.05
CA LEU A 361 -2.77 -17.52 4.27
C LEU A 361 -1.95 -16.34 3.71
N GLY A 362 -0.66 -16.28 4.06
CA GLY A 362 0.21 -15.19 3.58
C GLY A 362 0.45 -15.23 2.07
N ARG A 363 0.41 -16.41 1.46
CA ARG A 363 0.59 -16.57 0.01
C ARG A 363 -0.67 -16.28 -0.80
N GLU A 364 -1.85 -16.51 -0.22
CA GLU A 364 -3.16 -16.30 -0.86
C GLU A 364 -3.70 -14.89 -0.65
N ALA A 365 -3.36 -14.22 0.44
CA ALA A 365 -3.83 -12.87 0.73
C ALA A 365 -3.38 -11.87 -0.36
N GLY A 366 -4.32 -11.03 -0.78
CA GLY A 366 -4.10 -10.09 -1.88
C GLY A 366 -4.16 -10.76 -3.25
N TYR A 367 -3.36 -10.25 -4.18
CA TYR A 367 -3.42 -10.67 -5.57
C TYR A 367 -2.30 -11.66 -5.94
N ARG A 368 -2.60 -12.52 -6.91
CA ARG A 368 -1.66 -13.48 -7.52
C ARG A 368 -1.91 -13.47 -9.03
N TYR A 369 -1.32 -12.49 -9.73
CA TYR A 369 -1.53 -12.34 -11.16
C TYR A 369 -0.65 -13.26 -11.98
N GLY A 370 -1.28 -13.89 -12.98
CA GLY A 370 -0.61 -14.72 -13.97
C GLY A 370 -1.18 -14.48 -15.37
N VAL A 371 -0.56 -15.14 -16.32
CA VAL A 371 -1.00 -15.23 -17.72
C VAL A 371 -1.19 -16.70 -18.05
N ASP A 372 -2.40 -17.08 -18.43
CA ASP A 372 -2.69 -18.49 -18.79
C ASP A 372 -2.17 -18.83 -20.17
N SER A 373 -2.37 -17.93 -21.12
CA SER A 373 -1.96 -18.14 -22.51
C SER A 373 -1.70 -16.82 -23.24
N THR A 374 -0.86 -16.90 -24.26
CA THR A 374 -0.68 -15.82 -25.23
C THR A 374 -0.66 -16.38 -26.64
N TRP A 375 -1.14 -15.58 -27.58
CA TRP A 375 -0.85 -15.68 -29.01
C TRP A 375 -0.25 -14.35 -29.46
N VAL A 376 0.90 -14.40 -30.13
CA VAL A 376 1.59 -13.23 -30.64
C VAL A 376 1.87 -13.42 -32.12
N SER A 377 1.69 -12.35 -32.91
CA SER A 377 2.09 -12.30 -34.31
C SER A 377 2.75 -10.96 -34.61
N LEU A 378 3.92 -10.99 -35.28
CA LEU A 378 4.59 -9.82 -35.81
C LEU A 378 4.86 -10.04 -37.30
N THR A 379 4.38 -9.10 -38.13
CA THR A 379 4.58 -9.13 -39.58
C THR A 379 5.82 -8.35 -40.00
N ALA A 380 6.31 -8.58 -41.20
CA ALA A 380 7.50 -7.94 -41.72
C ALA A 380 7.41 -6.39 -41.76
N ASP A 381 6.22 -5.87 -41.94
CA ASP A 381 5.92 -4.43 -41.94
C ASP A 381 5.69 -3.84 -40.53
N GLY A 382 5.86 -4.63 -39.47
CA GLY A 382 5.79 -4.18 -38.08
C GLY A 382 4.41 -4.21 -37.46
N GLN A 383 3.42 -4.89 -38.04
CA GLN A 383 2.13 -5.10 -37.37
C GLN A 383 2.30 -6.16 -36.29
N LEU A 384 2.25 -5.75 -35.01
CA LEU A 384 2.32 -6.62 -33.84
C LEU A 384 0.90 -6.82 -33.29
N THR A 385 0.50 -8.06 -33.11
CA THR A 385 -0.79 -8.43 -32.46
C THR A 385 -0.49 -9.34 -31.27
N LEU A 386 -1.15 -9.07 -30.15
CA LEU A 386 -1.17 -9.90 -28.95
C LEU A 386 -2.61 -10.27 -28.62
N ALA A 387 -2.88 -11.55 -28.41
CA ALA A 387 -4.01 -12.03 -27.64
C ALA A 387 -3.48 -12.69 -26.37
N ALA A 388 -4.04 -12.36 -25.19
CA ALA A 388 -3.57 -12.89 -23.92
C ALA A 388 -4.75 -13.09 -22.95
N THR A 389 -4.66 -14.14 -22.14
CA THR A 389 -5.61 -14.41 -21.05
C THR A 389 -4.88 -14.23 -19.74
N PHE A 390 -5.34 -13.29 -18.92
CA PHE A 390 -4.82 -12.97 -17.60
C PHE A 390 -5.69 -13.58 -16.51
N ARG A 391 -5.06 -13.94 -15.40
CA ARG A 391 -5.71 -14.52 -14.23
C ARG A 391 -5.28 -13.81 -12.94
N ASN A 392 -6.20 -13.72 -11.97
CA ASN A 392 -5.88 -13.45 -10.58
C ASN A 392 -6.30 -14.65 -9.73
N SER A 393 -5.36 -15.41 -9.21
CA SER A 393 -5.58 -16.57 -8.34
C SER A 393 -5.43 -16.27 -6.84
N GLY A 394 -5.28 -14.99 -6.47
CA GLY A 394 -5.27 -14.54 -5.08
C GLY A 394 -6.66 -14.15 -4.58
N ASN A 395 -6.73 -13.67 -3.34
CA ASN A 395 -8.00 -13.33 -2.68
C ASN A 395 -8.57 -11.98 -3.10
N ALA A 396 -7.75 -11.02 -3.51
CA ALA A 396 -8.15 -9.65 -3.81
C ALA A 396 -7.40 -9.08 -5.03
N PRO A 397 -7.89 -8.00 -5.67
CA PRO A 397 -7.12 -7.29 -6.70
C PRO A 397 -6.03 -6.41 -6.08
N THR A 398 -5.17 -5.84 -6.94
CA THR A 398 -4.34 -4.68 -6.58
C THR A 398 -5.16 -3.39 -6.63
N TYR A 399 -4.78 -2.41 -5.81
CA TYR A 399 -5.38 -1.06 -5.81
C TYR A 399 -4.39 0.00 -6.28
N GLU A 400 -3.21 -0.43 -6.68
CA GLU A 400 -2.14 0.42 -7.19
C GLU A 400 -2.25 0.62 -8.70
N PRO A 401 -1.75 1.73 -9.26
CA PRO A 401 -1.90 2.06 -10.67
C PRO A 401 -0.91 1.30 -11.57
N TRP A 402 -0.88 -0.01 -11.46
CA TRP A 402 -0.07 -0.86 -12.32
C TRP A 402 -0.64 -0.92 -13.72
N LYS A 403 0.23 -0.75 -14.72
CA LYS A 403 -0.11 -0.93 -16.13
C LYS A 403 0.67 -2.08 -16.72
N VAL A 404 -0.05 -2.98 -17.38
CA VAL A 404 0.57 -4.03 -18.18
C VAL A 404 1.08 -3.41 -19.47
N ARG A 405 2.36 -3.65 -19.76
CA ARG A 405 3.02 -3.16 -20.96
C ARG A 405 3.61 -4.32 -21.74
N LEU A 406 3.56 -4.17 -23.05
CA LEU A 406 4.31 -4.98 -23.99
C LEU A 406 5.58 -4.18 -24.34
N GLU A 407 6.74 -4.77 -24.17
CA GLU A 407 8.02 -4.12 -24.40
C GLU A 407 8.89 -4.94 -25.36
N ILE A 408 9.54 -4.27 -26.32
CA ILE A 408 10.60 -4.86 -27.11
C ILE A 408 11.92 -4.36 -26.54
N VAL A 409 12.72 -5.29 -26.00
CA VAL A 409 14.00 -4.99 -25.35
C VAL A 409 15.14 -5.53 -26.19
N ASP A 410 16.28 -4.80 -26.20
CA ASP A 410 17.51 -5.26 -26.83
C ASP A 410 18.27 -6.27 -25.94
N ALA A 411 19.40 -6.75 -26.41
CA ALA A 411 20.25 -7.69 -25.68
C ALA A 411 20.79 -7.14 -24.34
N GLY A 412 20.81 -5.82 -24.16
CA GLY A 412 21.16 -5.15 -22.91
C GLY A 412 19.96 -4.96 -21.96
N GLY A 413 18.77 -5.44 -22.33
CA GLY A 413 17.56 -5.26 -21.54
C GLY A 413 16.92 -3.87 -21.65
N VAL A 414 17.40 -3.02 -22.55
CA VAL A 414 16.86 -1.67 -22.76
C VAL A 414 15.63 -1.73 -23.65
N ALA A 415 14.51 -1.18 -23.15
CA ALA A 415 13.29 -1.09 -23.93
C ALA A 415 13.46 -0.11 -25.10
N ARG A 416 13.32 -0.62 -26.31
CA ARG A 416 13.40 0.15 -27.56
C ARG A 416 12.03 0.54 -28.09
N TRP A 417 11.02 -0.16 -27.65
CA TRP A 417 9.62 0.14 -27.92
C TRP A 417 8.73 -0.38 -26.80
N SER A 418 7.61 0.29 -26.55
CA SER A 418 6.62 -0.22 -25.60
C SER A 418 5.24 0.30 -25.89
N ALA A 419 4.22 -0.50 -25.56
CA ALA A 419 2.80 -0.15 -25.63
C ALA A 419 2.06 -0.65 -24.39
N SER A 420 0.93 0.00 -24.07
CA SER A 420 0.04 -0.48 -23.00
C SER A 420 -0.85 -1.60 -23.51
N VAL A 421 -0.96 -2.67 -22.75
CA VAL A 421 -1.95 -3.73 -22.97
C VAL A 421 -3.25 -3.32 -22.25
N PRO A 422 -4.42 -3.40 -22.91
CA PRO A 422 -5.67 -2.89 -22.35
C PRO A 422 -6.30 -3.87 -21.35
N VAL A 423 -5.55 -4.19 -20.30
CA VAL A 423 -6.02 -4.97 -19.16
C VAL A 423 -5.88 -4.16 -17.88
N GLY A 424 -6.97 -4.08 -17.11
CA GLY A 424 -6.97 -3.47 -15.78
C GLY A 424 -6.71 -4.52 -14.71
N LEU A 425 -5.53 -4.56 -14.12
CA LEU A 425 -5.24 -5.53 -13.04
C LEU A 425 -6.14 -5.32 -11.82
N ASN A 426 -6.50 -4.08 -11.53
CA ASN A 426 -7.41 -3.72 -10.44
C ASN A 426 -8.87 -4.17 -10.66
N SER A 427 -9.27 -4.47 -11.89
CA SER A 427 -10.60 -5.03 -12.20
C SER A 427 -10.61 -6.57 -12.23
N LEU A 428 -9.45 -7.22 -12.19
CA LEU A 428 -9.33 -8.66 -12.04
C LEU A 428 -9.53 -9.03 -10.56
N ALA A 429 -10.78 -9.27 -10.21
CA ALA A 429 -11.14 -9.73 -8.87
C ALA A 429 -10.38 -11.00 -8.47
N GLY A 430 -10.23 -11.24 -7.17
CA GLY A 430 -9.68 -12.48 -6.64
C GLY A 430 -10.57 -13.69 -6.91
N GLY A 431 -10.04 -14.92 -6.65
CA GLY A 431 -10.80 -16.15 -6.81
C GLY A 431 -10.71 -16.80 -8.19
N ALA A 432 -9.52 -16.77 -8.80
CA ALA A 432 -9.24 -17.36 -10.11
C ALA A 432 -10.04 -16.73 -11.28
N VAL A 433 -10.41 -15.46 -11.16
CA VAL A 433 -11.06 -14.72 -12.24
C VAL A 433 -10.08 -14.51 -13.39
N THR A 434 -10.55 -14.74 -14.62
CA THR A 434 -9.77 -14.54 -15.85
C THR A 434 -10.37 -13.45 -16.73
N THR A 435 -9.51 -12.81 -17.53
CA THR A 435 -9.94 -11.91 -18.61
C THR A 435 -9.04 -12.10 -19.83
N SER A 436 -9.63 -12.04 -21.01
CA SER A 436 -8.90 -12.12 -22.27
C SER A 436 -8.91 -10.78 -22.97
N VAL A 437 -7.77 -10.40 -23.51
CA VAL A 437 -7.61 -9.18 -24.30
C VAL A 437 -6.95 -9.51 -25.64
N GLN A 438 -7.30 -8.74 -26.67
CA GLN A 438 -6.62 -8.76 -27.94
C GLN A 438 -6.36 -7.31 -28.40
N SER A 439 -5.14 -7.04 -28.84
CA SER A 439 -4.76 -5.72 -29.32
C SER A 439 -3.66 -5.79 -30.36
N SER A 440 -3.57 -4.77 -31.19
CA SER A 440 -2.56 -4.66 -32.24
C SER A 440 -1.91 -3.29 -32.22
N TRP A 441 -0.63 -3.25 -32.57
CA TRP A 441 0.19 -2.04 -32.58
C TRP A 441 1.08 -2.01 -33.80
N ARG A 442 1.49 -0.83 -34.19
CA ARG A 442 2.55 -0.63 -35.20
C ARG A 442 3.89 -0.47 -34.48
N VAL A 443 4.79 -1.40 -34.68
CA VAL A 443 6.16 -1.35 -34.17
C VAL A 443 7.03 -0.69 -35.23
N PRO A 444 7.80 0.36 -34.90
CA PRO A 444 8.71 0.97 -35.85
C PRO A 444 9.86 0.00 -36.20
N ALA A 445 10.49 0.25 -37.33
CA ALA A 445 11.75 -0.43 -37.65
C ALA A 445 12.79 -0.08 -36.58
N LEU A 446 13.47 -1.10 -36.06
CA LEU A 446 14.61 -0.97 -35.15
C LEU A 446 15.89 -1.31 -35.89
N ALA A 447 17.06 -0.99 -35.31
CA ALA A 447 18.35 -1.39 -35.85
C ALA A 447 18.39 -2.91 -36.04
N ALA A 448 19.14 -3.37 -37.05
CA ALA A 448 19.34 -4.82 -37.28
C ALA A 448 19.88 -5.49 -36.02
N GLY A 449 19.24 -6.57 -35.58
CA GLY A 449 19.64 -7.25 -34.35
C GLY A 449 18.56 -8.15 -33.75
N SER A 450 18.92 -8.75 -32.63
CA SER A 450 18.03 -9.61 -31.85
C SER A 450 17.38 -8.84 -30.69
N TYR A 451 16.10 -9.09 -30.46
CA TYR A 451 15.29 -8.44 -29.44
C TYR A 451 14.44 -9.49 -28.72
N ALA A 452 13.96 -9.17 -27.53
CA ALA A 452 12.94 -9.96 -26.85
C ALA A 452 11.65 -9.15 -26.72
N LEU A 453 10.53 -9.79 -27.00
CA LEU A 453 9.20 -9.26 -26.70
C LEU A 453 8.79 -9.71 -25.30
N ARG A 454 8.50 -8.77 -24.43
CA ARG A 454 8.22 -9.03 -23.02
C ARG A 454 6.88 -8.42 -22.59
N LEU A 455 6.20 -9.11 -21.69
CA LEU A 455 5.02 -8.63 -20.98
C LEU A 455 5.42 -8.30 -19.53
N ILE A 456 5.17 -7.07 -19.10
CA ILE A 456 5.61 -6.59 -17.79
C ILE A 456 4.56 -5.65 -17.19
N ALA A 457 4.32 -5.73 -15.87
CA ALA A 457 3.47 -4.78 -15.18
C ALA A 457 4.32 -3.72 -14.47
N ARG A 458 4.15 -2.45 -14.85
CA ARG A 458 4.91 -1.32 -14.30
C ARG A 458 4.01 -0.37 -13.52
N ASP A 459 4.51 0.16 -12.43
CA ASP A 459 3.90 1.28 -11.70
C ASP A 459 3.93 2.53 -12.57
N THR A 460 2.80 3.20 -12.72
CA THR A 460 2.66 4.38 -13.59
C THR A 460 2.77 5.70 -12.85
N ARG A 461 2.99 5.69 -11.55
CA ARG A 461 3.21 6.94 -10.80
C ARG A 461 4.47 7.63 -11.31
N PRO A 462 4.49 9.00 -11.33
CA PRO A 462 5.66 9.74 -11.75
C PRO A 462 6.93 9.26 -11.03
N ALA A 463 8.02 9.17 -11.76
CA ALA A 463 9.30 8.81 -11.19
C ALA A 463 9.75 9.93 -10.23
N ASP A 464 9.79 9.61 -8.96
CA ASP A 464 10.37 10.43 -7.89
C ASP A 464 11.88 10.15 -7.72
N GLY A 465 12.54 9.72 -8.77
CA GLY A 465 13.92 9.25 -8.77
C GLY A 465 14.09 7.82 -8.26
N GLN A 466 13.00 7.10 -8.00
CA GLN A 466 13.06 5.72 -7.51
C GLN A 466 12.89 4.71 -8.63
N GLN A 467 13.76 3.72 -8.65
CA GLN A 467 13.57 2.53 -9.45
C GLN A 467 12.57 1.62 -8.72
N ARG A 468 11.34 1.56 -9.23
CA ARG A 468 10.32 0.64 -8.71
C ARG A 468 10.44 -0.69 -9.43
N HIS A 469 10.44 -1.77 -8.64
CA HIS A 469 10.42 -3.10 -9.21
C HIS A 469 9.10 -3.32 -9.96
N PRO A 470 9.13 -3.97 -11.13
CA PRO A 470 7.92 -4.45 -11.77
C PRO A 470 7.15 -5.38 -10.85
N LEU A 471 5.84 -5.46 -11.02
CA LEU A 471 5.03 -6.49 -10.40
C LEU A 471 5.44 -7.84 -11.01
N ALA A 472 5.84 -8.79 -10.18
CA ALA A 472 6.22 -10.12 -10.62
C ALA A 472 4.97 -10.97 -10.92
N TRP A 473 4.96 -11.61 -12.10
CA TRP A 473 3.95 -12.60 -12.45
C TRP A 473 4.13 -13.88 -11.64
N VAL A 474 3.03 -14.47 -11.19
CA VAL A 474 3.04 -15.76 -10.46
C VAL A 474 3.11 -16.92 -11.47
N LEU A 475 4.22 -16.98 -12.21
CA LEU A 475 4.46 -17.93 -13.28
C LEU A 475 5.83 -18.59 -13.12
N SER A 476 5.91 -19.89 -13.43
CA SER A 476 7.19 -20.63 -13.43
C SER A 476 8.14 -20.09 -14.48
N GLU A 477 7.62 -19.55 -15.57
CA GLU A 477 8.36 -19.01 -16.71
C GLU A 477 8.72 -17.53 -16.58
N ARG A 478 8.42 -16.90 -15.44
CA ARG A 478 8.74 -15.47 -15.24
C ARG A 478 10.25 -15.22 -15.31
N ASP A 479 10.60 -14.08 -15.85
CA ASP A 479 11.97 -13.58 -15.85
C ASP A 479 12.43 -13.20 -14.42
N ALA A 480 13.73 -13.07 -14.21
CA ALA A 480 14.30 -12.74 -12.89
C ALA A 480 13.82 -11.37 -12.33
N ASP A 481 13.42 -10.44 -13.19
CA ASP A 481 12.85 -9.14 -12.82
C ASP A 481 11.32 -9.17 -12.65
N GLY A 482 10.70 -10.34 -12.70
CA GLY A 482 9.26 -10.55 -12.54
C GLY A 482 8.45 -10.41 -13.82
N GLY A 483 9.03 -9.97 -14.94
CA GLY A 483 8.39 -9.92 -16.25
C GLY A 483 8.19 -11.30 -16.88
N LEU A 484 7.71 -11.33 -18.11
CA LEU A 484 7.51 -12.56 -18.89
C LEU A 484 7.98 -12.35 -20.32
N THR A 485 9.02 -13.08 -20.74
CA THR A 485 9.47 -13.11 -22.14
C THR A 485 8.53 -13.98 -22.97
N LEU A 486 7.85 -13.37 -23.93
CA LEU A 486 6.90 -14.04 -24.82
C LEU A 486 7.59 -14.75 -25.96
N LEU A 487 8.50 -14.06 -26.65
CA LEU A 487 9.30 -14.62 -27.76
C LEU A 487 10.48 -13.72 -28.10
N ASN A 488 11.43 -14.30 -28.87
CA ASN A 488 12.54 -13.56 -29.46
C ASN A 488 12.15 -13.04 -30.84
N LEU A 489 12.58 -11.81 -31.14
CA LEU A 489 12.35 -11.10 -32.39
C LEU A 489 13.66 -10.81 -33.09
N ARG A 490 13.63 -10.65 -34.41
CA ARG A 490 14.76 -10.20 -35.20
C ARG A 490 14.35 -9.08 -36.15
N SER A 491 15.11 -7.99 -36.09
CA SER A 491 15.07 -6.90 -37.07
C SER A 491 16.20 -7.07 -38.06
N ARG A 492 15.90 -6.93 -39.35
CA ARG A 492 16.87 -7.06 -40.49
C ARG A 492 17.50 -5.73 -40.83
#